data_58af7ceded105add353f36edd95dcd8c
#
_entry.id   58af7ceded105add353f36edd95dcd8c
#
_cell.length_a   1.000
_cell.length_b   1.000
_cell.length_c   1.000
_cell.angle_alpha   90.00
_cell.angle_beta   90.00
_cell.angle_gamma   90.00
#
_symmetry.space_group_name_H-M   'P 1'
#
loop_
_entity.id
_entity.type
_entity.pdbx_description
1 polymer ?
#
loop_
_entity_poly.entity_id
_entity_poly.type
_entity_poly.pdbx_seq_one_letter_code
_entity_poly.pdbx_strand_id
1 'polypeptide(L)'
;MCRAMIRSVGAGEIFALDAHASYRCRHSGACCTAGWTIPVEPRLLPLLSSTWLQPDEQGTCPQYDCASGLCGLHCSGGEAMLPESCHHFPRRALIDSRGTSVALSHFCPTAASLLLVNDRPLAVVSMPEAFPASRAYDGLDARGAWPPLLRPDALFDDESYGCWERYLVGAISTSPVGVHETLLNVAATAEQLRKWHIERGTLVDWTNDVLKQRSAPGEAVRHRYARFSGVEACRRVVGAVPPTLDAPSPPDDLDQIEAQWVVPFWAAHERLALKYVAAKAFASWTAYQSRDIRTQIAELFTTAAVLRVECARTCAAAVAPLDRARLIEAVRRSDLLLMHLVDRDALLPWLRQAEQDDDAR
;
A
#
# COMPACT_ATOMS: atom_id res chain seq x y z
N MET A 1 -1.68 -20.99 15.29
CA MET A 1 -0.99 -20.44 16.49
C MET A 1 -1.34 -18.96 16.72
N CYS A 2 -2.58 -18.52 16.45
CA CYS A 2 -3.05 -17.16 16.73
C CYS A 2 -3.46 -16.90 18.20
N ARG A 3 -3.48 -17.91 19.04
CA ARG A 3 -3.99 -17.83 20.44
C ARG A 3 -3.05 -17.15 21.45
N ALA A 4 -1.88 -16.72 21.08
CA ALA A 4 -0.98 -16.01 21.98
C ALA A 4 -0.98 -14.51 21.63
N MET A 5 -1.57 -13.71 22.47
CA MET A 5 -1.59 -12.25 22.54
C MET A 5 -2.79 -11.53 21.91
N ILE A 6 -3.99 -11.80 22.41
CA ILE A 6 -5.01 -10.77 22.43
C ILE A 6 -5.23 -10.39 23.89
N ARG A 7 -4.39 -9.45 24.35
CA ARG A 7 -4.77 -8.56 25.42
C ARG A 7 -5.80 -7.61 24.82
N SER A 8 -6.87 -7.30 25.52
CA SER A 8 -7.78 -6.21 25.19
C SER A 8 -6.94 -5.01 24.77
N VAL A 9 -7.01 -4.64 23.50
CA VAL A 9 -6.19 -3.56 22.93
C VAL A 9 -6.64 -2.27 23.60
N GLY A 10 -5.84 -1.76 24.52
CA GLY A 10 -6.03 -0.43 25.08
C GLY A 10 -5.80 0.61 23.99
N ALA A 11 -6.55 1.69 24.00
CA ALA A 11 -6.30 2.84 23.14
C ALA A 11 -4.83 3.27 23.28
N GLY A 12 -3.98 2.95 22.30
CA GLY A 12 -2.55 3.27 22.35
C GLY A 12 -1.59 2.24 21.75
N GLU A 13 -2.05 1.07 21.32
CA GLU A 13 -1.16 0.09 20.68
C GLU A 13 -0.85 0.50 19.25
N ILE A 14 0.44 0.48 18.89
CA ILE A 14 0.93 0.85 17.55
C ILE A 14 1.44 -0.40 16.86
N PHE A 15 1.01 -0.60 15.61
CA PHE A 15 1.46 -1.69 14.76
C PHE A 15 2.20 -1.14 13.54
N ALA A 16 3.23 -1.86 13.07
CA ALA A 16 3.92 -1.57 11.84
C ALA A 16 4.48 -2.85 11.21
N LEU A 17 4.95 -2.77 9.96
CA LEU A 17 5.77 -3.82 9.39
C LEU A 17 7.18 -3.79 10.01
N ASP A 18 7.73 -4.97 10.31
CA ASP A 18 9.07 -5.14 10.88
C ASP A 18 10.16 -4.45 10.03
N ALA A 19 10.04 -4.49 8.71
CA ALA A 19 10.93 -3.81 7.78
C ALA A 19 10.96 -2.28 8.01
N HIS A 20 9.89 -1.70 8.53
CA HIS A 20 9.76 -0.26 8.79
C HIS A 20 9.99 0.11 10.27
N ALA A 21 10.16 -0.87 11.16
CA ALA A 21 10.26 -0.66 12.60
C ALA A 21 11.46 0.22 13.02
N SER A 22 12.46 0.37 12.15
CA SER A 22 13.63 1.24 12.36
C SER A 22 13.63 2.49 11.47
N TYR A 23 12.46 2.87 10.92
CA TYR A 23 12.38 4.03 10.02
C TYR A 23 12.86 5.33 10.69
N ARG A 24 13.78 6.01 10.01
CA ARG A 24 14.19 7.38 10.32
C ARG A 24 14.33 8.15 9.01
N CYS A 25 13.84 9.39 8.97
CA CYS A 25 14.01 10.23 7.79
C CYS A 25 15.51 10.42 7.51
N ARG A 26 15.92 10.21 6.26
CA ARG A 26 17.30 10.42 5.79
C ARG A 26 17.43 11.67 4.92
N HIS A 27 16.45 12.55 4.97
CA HIS A 27 16.43 13.84 4.25
C HIS A 27 16.71 13.69 2.76
N SER A 28 16.07 12.72 2.10
CA SER A 28 16.29 12.44 0.67
C SER A 28 15.74 13.52 -0.28
N GLY A 29 14.99 14.50 0.24
CA GLY A 29 14.35 15.55 -0.55
C GLY A 29 13.17 15.10 -1.42
N ALA A 30 12.86 13.81 -1.52
CA ALA A 30 11.81 13.30 -2.41
C ALA A 30 10.42 13.90 -2.14
N CYS A 31 10.07 14.18 -0.89
CA CYS A 31 8.84 14.89 -0.54
C CYS A 31 8.83 16.35 -0.98
N CYS A 32 10.01 16.97 -1.07
CA CYS A 32 10.17 18.37 -1.47
C CYS A 32 10.25 18.56 -3.00
N THR A 33 10.46 17.49 -3.75
CA THR A 33 10.56 17.49 -5.22
C THR A 33 9.45 16.67 -5.88
N ALA A 34 8.33 16.49 -5.18
CA ALA A 34 7.22 15.67 -5.64
C ALA A 34 6.14 16.45 -6.41
N GLY A 35 6.26 17.75 -6.53
CA GLY A 35 5.28 18.61 -7.19
C GLY A 35 4.02 18.88 -6.38
N TRP A 36 4.02 18.55 -5.08
CA TRP A 36 2.83 18.73 -4.25
C TRP A 36 2.66 20.16 -3.75
N THR A 37 1.43 20.65 -3.81
CA THR A 37 1.00 21.80 -3.06
C THR A 37 0.78 21.42 -1.61
N ILE A 38 1.48 22.07 -0.68
CA ILE A 38 1.44 21.78 0.76
C ILE A 38 0.60 22.84 1.47
N PRO A 39 -0.50 22.47 2.16
CA PRO A 39 -1.24 23.39 3.01
C PRO A 39 -0.39 23.83 4.21
N VAL A 40 -0.52 25.10 4.58
CA VAL A 40 0.21 25.71 5.70
C VAL A 40 -0.79 26.05 6.80
N GLU A 41 -0.60 25.49 7.97
CA GLU A 41 -1.43 25.73 9.14
C GLU A 41 -1.25 27.14 9.69
N PRO A 42 -2.29 27.71 10.37
CA PRO A 42 -2.24 29.08 10.92
C PRO A 42 -1.02 29.38 11.78
N ARG A 43 -0.49 28.40 12.51
CA ARG A 43 0.71 28.56 13.37
C ARG A 43 1.99 28.90 12.60
N LEU A 44 2.04 28.53 11.31
CA LEU A 44 3.21 28.77 10.45
C LEU A 44 3.06 29.99 9.55
N LEU A 45 1.85 30.59 9.43
CA LEU A 45 1.62 31.75 8.59
C LEU A 45 2.53 32.96 8.90
N PRO A 46 2.86 33.27 10.19
CA PRO A 46 3.78 34.36 10.50
C PRO A 46 5.16 34.18 9.89
N LEU A 47 5.56 32.92 9.61
CA LEU A 47 6.89 32.60 9.07
C LEU A 47 6.86 32.49 7.54
N LEU A 48 5.78 31.93 6.99
CA LEU A 48 5.70 31.57 5.58
C LEU A 48 4.91 32.57 4.74
N SER A 49 4.15 33.47 5.38
CA SER A 49 3.33 34.49 4.72
C SER A 49 2.39 34.01 3.63
N SER A 50 2.07 32.71 3.64
CA SER A 50 1.22 32.04 2.65
C SER A 50 0.47 30.88 3.27
N THR A 51 -0.78 30.68 2.84
CA THR A 51 -1.60 29.51 3.24
C THR A 51 -1.21 28.23 2.51
N TRP A 52 -0.35 28.32 1.49
CA TRP A 52 0.09 27.20 0.67
C TRP A 52 1.56 27.37 0.28
N LEU A 53 2.33 26.30 0.33
CA LEU A 53 3.61 26.20 -0.35
C LEU A 53 3.35 25.60 -1.73
N GLN A 54 3.45 26.43 -2.76
CA GLN A 54 3.31 26.02 -4.15
C GLN A 54 4.68 25.58 -4.67
N PRO A 55 4.79 24.41 -5.34
CA PRO A 55 6.02 24.02 -6.00
C PRO A 55 6.31 24.97 -7.18
N ASP A 56 7.57 25.05 -7.57
CA ASP A 56 7.99 25.72 -8.79
C ASP A 56 7.63 24.92 -10.06
N GLU A 57 8.02 25.42 -11.23
CA GLU A 57 7.76 24.77 -12.52
C GLU A 57 8.44 23.39 -12.64
N GLN A 58 9.46 23.11 -11.85
CA GLN A 58 10.17 21.85 -11.77
C GLN A 58 9.57 20.90 -10.70
N GLY A 59 8.50 21.31 -10.04
CA GLY A 59 7.86 20.55 -8.96
C GLY A 59 8.58 20.63 -7.62
N THR A 60 9.48 21.61 -7.44
CA THR A 60 10.29 21.74 -6.22
C THR A 60 9.63 22.68 -5.22
N CYS A 61 9.54 22.25 -3.96
CA CYS A 61 9.04 23.07 -2.86
C CYS A 61 9.94 24.28 -2.63
N PRO A 62 9.41 25.51 -2.43
CA PRO A 62 10.21 26.72 -2.21
C PRO A 62 11.06 26.69 -0.94
N GLN A 63 10.80 25.76 -0.03
CA GLN A 63 11.58 25.55 1.19
C GLN A 63 12.69 24.50 1.05
N TYR A 64 12.88 23.95 -0.14
CA TYR A 64 13.92 22.98 -0.42
C TYR A 64 15.19 23.68 -0.92
N ASP A 65 16.29 23.46 -0.22
CA ASP A 65 17.61 23.92 -0.66
C ASP A 65 18.27 22.85 -1.51
N CYS A 66 18.34 23.08 -2.82
CA CYS A 66 18.96 22.15 -3.76
C CYS A 66 20.47 21.96 -3.52
N ALA A 67 21.16 22.91 -2.90
CA ALA A 67 22.60 22.81 -2.67
C ALA A 67 22.92 21.86 -1.51
N SER A 68 22.15 21.93 -0.42
CA SER A 68 22.30 21.03 0.74
C SER A 68 21.44 19.77 0.66
N GLY A 69 20.40 19.75 -0.20
CA GLY A 69 19.42 18.68 -0.26
C GLY A 69 18.48 18.64 0.96
N LEU A 70 18.35 19.75 1.69
CA LEU A 70 17.61 19.81 2.94
C LEU A 70 16.40 20.75 2.86
N CYS A 71 15.45 20.54 3.76
CA CYS A 71 14.32 21.45 3.95
C CYS A 71 14.71 22.61 4.87
N GLY A 72 14.61 23.86 4.41
CA GLY A 72 14.95 25.05 5.19
C GLY A 72 14.14 25.19 6.48
N LEU A 73 12.84 24.81 6.47
CA LEU A 73 12.01 24.82 7.69
C LEU A 73 12.53 23.82 8.72
N HIS A 74 12.84 22.59 8.27
CA HIS A 74 13.39 21.59 9.18
C HIS A 74 14.76 21.99 9.74
N CYS A 75 15.61 22.58 8.92
CA CYS A 75 16.93 23.07 9.35
C CYS A 75 16.84 24.23 10.35
N SER A 76 15.84 25.11 10.21
CA SER A 76 15.70 26.31 11.07
C SER A 76 15.09 26.02 12.45
N GLY A 77 14.25 24.99 12.59
CA GLY A 77 13.53 24.75 13.85
C GLY A 77 13.05 23.31 14.06
N GLY A 78 13.59 22.36 13.28
CA GLY A 78 13.27 20.95 13.43
C GLY A 78 11.85 20.57 12.98
N GLU A 79 11.38 19.42 13.45
CA GLU A 79 10.06 18.88 13.09
C GLU A 79 8.89 19.81 13.43
N ALA A 80 9.01 20.63 14.50
CA ALA A 80 7.97 21.56 14.92
C ALA A 80 7.64 22.65 13.90
N MET A 81 8.59 22.95 13.00
CA MET A 81 8.45 23.96 11.95
C MET A 81 7.86 23.37 10.65
N LEU A 82 7.67 22.08 10.58
CA LEU A 82 7.10 21.46 9.38
C LEU A 82 5.57 21.65 9.33
N PRO A 83 4.98 21.89 8.14
CA PRO A 83 3.56 21.68 7.91
C PRO A 83 3.15 20.23 8.27
N GLU A 84 1.90 20.05 8.70
CA GLU A 84 1.42 18.73 9.16
C GLU A 84 1.62 17.63 8.11
N SER A 85 1.34 17.93 6.84
CA SER A 85 1.56 16.96 5.75
C SER A 85 3.02 16.55 5.61
N CYS A 86 3.96 17.50 5.78
CA CYS A 86 5.40 17.20 5.75
C CYS A 86 5.86 16.44 6.98
N HIS A 87 5.27 16.78 8.16
CA HIS A 87 5.56 16.12 9.42
C HIS A 87 5.11 14.66 9.41
N HIS A 88 3.93 14.38 8.83
CA HIS A 88 3.38 13.02 8.76
C HIS A 88 4.03 12.17 7.67
N PHE A 89 4.43 12.76 6.54
CA PHE A 89 5.06 12.00 5.46
C PHE A 89 6.33 11.25 5.93
N PRO A 90 6.51 10.00 5.55
CA PRO A 90 5.72 9.14 4.68
C PRO A 90 4.73 8.23 5.44
N ARG A 91 4.41 8.55 6.68
CA ARG A 91 3.53 7.75 7.54
C ARG A 91 2.10 7.86 7.07
N ARG A 92 1.41 6.75 7.10
CA ARG A 92 0.01 6.65 6.78
C ARG A 92 -0.66 5.70 7.76
N ALA A 93 -1.60 6.20 8.54
CA ALA A 93 -2.21 5.42 9.61
C ALA A 93 -3.59 4.87 9.21
N LEU A 94 -3.89 3.70 9.76
CA LEU A 94 -5.23 3.19 9.94
C LEU A 94 -5.47 3.08 11.45
N ILE A 95 -6.46 3.82 11.95
CA ILE A 95 -6.80 3.86 13.37
C ILE A 95 -8.15 3.16 13.53
N ASP A 96 -8.17 2.02 14.18
CA ASP A 96 -9.38 1.23 14.40
C ASP A 96 -9.47 0.71 15.84
N SER A 97 -10.44 -0.18 16.12
CA SER A 97 -10.64 -0.79 17.45
C SER A 97 -9.44 -1.60 17.94
N ARG A 98 -8.56 -2.06 17.03
CA ARG A 98 -7.36 -2.84 17.37
C ARG A 98 -6.18 -1.95 17.79
N GLY A 99 -6.18 -0.66 17.43
CA GLY A 99 -5.12 0.30 17.70
C GLY A 99 -4.78 1.14 16.46
N THR A 100 -3.52 1.58 16.35
CA THR A 100 -3.03 2.37 15.22
C THR A 100 -2.01 1.58 14.40
N SER A 101 -2.38 1.21 13.19
CA SER A 101 -1.50 0.56 12.23
C SER A 101 -0.82 1.61 11.36
N VAL A 102 0.52 1.71 11.44
CA VAL A 102 1.32 2.71 10.70
C VAL A 102 2.02 2.04 9.52
N ALA A 103 1.53 2.30 8.32
CA ALA A 103 2.20 1.98 7.08
C ALA A 103 3.07 3.15 6.61
N LEU A 104 4.00 2.89 5.69
CA LEU A 104 4.79 3.93 5.03
C LEU A 104 4.48 3.99 3.53
N SER A 105 4.41 5.20 2.99
CA SER A 105 4.48 5.41 1.55
C SER A 105 5.90 5.09 1.06
N HIS A 106 6.00 4.15 0.13
CA HIS A 106 7.26 3.78 -0.51
C HIS A 106 7.69 4.79 -1.60
N PHE A 107 6.92 5.85 -1.84
CA PHE A 107 7.44 7.00 -2.58
C PHE A 107 8.67 7.59 -1.88
N CYS A 108 8.72 7.54 -0.55
CA CYS A 108 9.91 7.85 0.23
C CYS A 108 11.04 6.84 -0.07
N PRO A 109 12.21 7.28 -0.59
CA PRO A 109 13.32 6.39 -0.91
C PRO A 109 13.82 5.59 0.30
N THR A 110 13.78 6.19 1.49
CA THR A 110 14.17 5.50 2.73
C THR A 110 13.20 4.36 3.05
N ALA A 111 11.89 4.60 2.95
CA ALA A 111 10.87 3.56 3.19
C ALA A 111 10.99 2.41 2.17
N ALA A 112 11.13 2.74 0.87
CA ALA A 112 11.33 1.74 -0.19
C ALA A 112 12.62 0.93 0.03
N SER A 113 13.71 1.59 0.39
CA SER A 113 14.99 0.91 0.64
C SER A 113 14.91 -0.02 1.84
N LEU A 114 14.26 0.37 2.94
CA LEU A 114 14.06 -0.47 4.11
C LEU A 114 13.24 -1.71 3.80
N LEU A 115 12.15 -1.54 3.05
CA LEU A 115 11.32 -2.67 2.60
C LEU A 115 12.13 -3.70 1.81
N LEU A 116 13.02 -3.24 0.95
CA LEU A 116 13.72 -4.06 -0.02
C LEU A 116 15.18 -4.38 0.38
N VAL A 117 15.60 -4.08 1.63
CA VAL A 117 17.00 -4.25 2.07
C VAL A 117 17.44 -5.70 2.14
N ASN A 118 16.55 -6.61 2.47
CA ASN A 118 16.81 -8.04 2.60
C ASN A 118 15.63 -8.88 2.10
N ASP A 119 15.83 -10.21 2.03
CA ASP A 119 14.83 -11.16 1.55
C ASP A 119 13.98 -11.79 2.67
N ARG A 120 14.09 -11.27 3.90
CA ARG A 120 13.26 -11.80 5.00
C ARG A 120 11.79 -11.53 4.74
N PRO A 121 10.91 -12.48 5.05
CA PRO A 121 9.47 -12.25 5.04
C PRO A 121 9.08 -11.09 5.91
N LEU A 122 7.98 -10.42 5.55
CA LEU A 122 7.43 -9.35 6.37
C LEU A 122 6.60 -9.92 7.52
N ALA A 123 6.67 -9.23 8.65
CA ALA A 123 5.83 -9.48 9.82
C ALA A 123 5.25 -8.17 10.36
N VAL A 124 4.05 -8.26 10.93
CA VAL A 124 3.46 -7.16 11.70
C VAL A 124 4.03 -7.22 13.11
N VAL A 125 4.61 -6.12 13.59
CA VAL A 125 5.16 -5.96 14.94
C VAL A 125 4.39 -4.90 15.71
N SER A 126 4.32 -5.06 17.04
CA SER A 126 3.70 -4.09 17.93
C SER A 126 4.75 -3.18 18.58
N MET A 127 4.34 -1.93 18.87
CA MET A 127 5.11 -0.92 19.59
C MET A 127 6.55 -0.73 19.07
N PRO A 128 6.77 -0.54 17.75
CA PRO A 128 8.09 -0.32 17.21
C PRO A 128 8.65 1.04 17.64
N GLU A 129 9.95 1.11 17.91
CA GLU A 129 10.63 2.34 18.38
C GLU A 129 10.43 3.53 17.42
N ALA A 130 10.37 3.29 16.11
CA ALA A 130 10.19 4.34 15.10
C ALA A 130 8.81 5.01 15.14
N PHE A 131 7.83 4.40 15.80
CA PHE A 131 6.45 4.88 15.84
C PHE A 131 5.92 4.90 17.29
N PRO A 132 6.35 5.88 18.11
CA PRO A 132 5.94 5.96 19.50
C PRO A 132 4.46 6.33 19.63
N ALA A 133 3.77 5.76 20.62
CA ALA A 133 2.36 6.02 20.90
C ALA A 133 2.07 7.48 21.30
N SER A 134 3.08 8.22 21.74
CA SER A 134 2.96 9.64 22.08
C SER A 134 2.88 10.58 20.86
N ARG A 135 3.14 10.07 19.65
CA ARG A 135 3.03 10.83 18.41
C ARG A 135 1.62 10.79 17.87
N ALA A 136 1.12 11.90 17.34
CA ALA A 136 -0.08 11.90 16.52
C ALA A 136 0.21 11.27 15.14
N TYR A 137 -0.72 10.47 14.62
CA TYR A 137 -0.65 9.88 13.29
C TYR A 137 -1.86 10.31 12.48
N ASP A 138 -1.61 10.79 11.26
CA ASP A 138 -2.67 11.15 10.32
C ASP A 138 -3.03 9.97 9.41
N GLY A 139 -4.31 9.81 9.14
CA GLY A 139 -4.79 8.73 8.30
C GLY A 139 -6.29 8.48 8.40
N LEU A 140 -6.72 7.26 8.11
CA LEU A 140 -8.12 6.85 8.22
C LEU A 140 -8.43 6.52 9.68
N ASP A 141 -9.29 7.34 10.31
CA ASP A 141 -9.87 7.01 11.62
C ASP A 141 -11.18 6.22 11.42
N ALA A 142 -11.09 4.93 11.66
CA ALA A 142 -12.19 3.98 11.54
C ALA A 142 -12.76 3.54 12.89
N ARG A 143 -12.39 4.17 14.01
CA ARG A 143 -12.88 3.80 15.37
C ARG A 143 -14.39 3.90 15.52
N GLY A 144 -15.03 4.80 14.77
CA GLY A 144 -16.48 4.94 14.72
C GLY A 144 -17.15 4.20 13.54
N ALA A 145 -16.38 3.50 12.72
CA ALA A 145 -16.89 2.73 11.59
C ALA A 145 -17.21 1.28 11.97
N TRP A 146 -17.99 0.61 11.14
CA TRP A 146 -18.14 -0.84 11.22
C TRP A 146 -16.80 -1.52 10.89
N PRO A 147 -16.49 -2.67 11.51
CA PRO A 147 -15.37 -3.50 11.10
C PRO A 147 -15.42 -3.83 9.60
N PRO A 148 -14.30 -4.21 8.99
CA PRO A 148 -14.28 -4.63 7.59
C PRO A 148 -15.31 -5.71 7.28
N LEU A 149 -15.90 -5.66 6.09
CA LEU A 149 -16.84 -6.66 5.63
C LEU A 149 -16.11 -7.88 5.05
N LEU A 150 -16.41 -9.05 5.60
CA LEU A 150 -16.04 -10.34 5.00
C LEU A 150 -16.75 -10.51 3.65
N ARG A 151 -18.04 -10.15 3.60
CA ARG A 151 -18.93 -10.07 2.45
C ARG A 151 -20.13 -9.16 2.81
N PRO A 152 -21.01 -8.77 1.87
CA PRO A 152 -22.04 -7.76 2.10
C PRO A 152 -22.95 -7.96 3.32
N ASP A 153 -23.15 -9.20 3.75
CA ASP A 153 -24.03 -9.59 4.87
C ASP A 153 -23.26 -10.12 6.10
N ALA A 154 -21.92 -10.05 6.11
CA ALA A 154 -21.10 -10.54 7.22
C ALA A 154 -19.90 -9.62 7.49
N LEU A 155 -19.79 -9.15 8.74
CA LEU A 155 -18.65 -8.39 9.23
C LEU A 155 -17.56 -9.34 9.75
N PHE A 156 -16.31 -8.91 9.65
CA PHE A 156 -15.27 -9.46 10.50
C PHE A 156 -15.47 -8.99 11.96
N ASP A 157 -15.03 -9.78 12.90
CA ASP A 157 -14.62 -9.29 14.22
C ASP A 157 -13.13 -8.87 14.17
N ASP A 158 -12.69 -8.11 15.17
CA ASP A 158 -11.33 -7.57 15.23
C ASP A 158 -10.24 -8.65 15.22
N GLU A 159 -10.50 -9.79 15.86
CA GLU A 159 -9.55 -10.90 15.93
C GLU A 159 -9.41 -11.59 14.57
N SER A 160 -10.54 -11.91 13.95
CA SER A 160 -10.58 -12.55 12.64
C SER A 160 -9.95 -11.67 11.56
N TYR A 161 -10.25 -10.36 11.58
CA TYR A 161 -9.63 -9.43 10.65
C TYR A 161 -8.12 -9.28 10.89
N GLY A 162 -7.69 -9.22 12.15
CA GLY A 162 -6.27 -9.21 12.49
C GLY A 162 -5.53 -10.48 12.05
N CYS A 163 -6.18 -11.65 12.12
CA CYS A 163 -5.63 -12.91 11.60
C CYS A 163 -5.52 -12.88 10.07
N TRP A 164 -6.55 -12.38 9.38
CA TRP A 164 -6.55 -12.21 7.94
C TRP A 164 -5.46 -11.27 7.46
N GLU A 165 -5.33 -10.08 8.04
CA GLU A 165 -4.30 -9.08 7.68
C GLU A 165 -2.88 -9.66 7.86
N ARG A 166 -2.59 -10.29 8.99
CA ARG A 166 -1.29 -10.96 9.22
C ARG A 166 -1.05 -12.10 8.24
N TYR A 167 -2.09 -12.86 7.90
CA TYR A 167 -1.99 -13.90 6.89
C TYR A 167 -1.63 -13.32 5.52
N LEU A 168 -2.30 -12.25 5.07
CA LEU A 168 -1.98 -11.59 3.80
C LEU A 168 -0.51 -11.18 3.73
N VAL A 169 -0.04 -10.46 4.76
CA VAL A 169 1.36 -10.00 4.83
C VAL A 169 2.34 -11.18 4.78
N GLY A 170 2.09 -12.19 5.60
CA GLY A 170 2.96 -13.38 5.69
C GLY A 170 2.91 -14.23 4.44
N ALA A 171 1.72 -14.65 4.00
CA ALA A 171 1.54 -15.56 2.86
C ALA A 171 2.08 -14.98 1.55
N ILE A 172 1.87 -13.68 1.31
CA ILE A 172 2.40 -13.02 0.11
C ILE A 172 3.91 -12.91 0.19
N SER A 173 4.48 -12.43 1.30
CA SER A 173 5.92 -12.21 1.42
C SER A 173 6.77 -13.48 1.51
N THR A 174 6.16 -14.63 1.87
CA THR A 174 6.85 -15.95 1.96
C THR A 174 6.62 -16.83 0.74
N SER A 175 5.80 -16.39 -0.21
CA SER A 175 5.37 -17.25 -1.31
C SER A 175 6.55 -17.76 -2.14
N PRO A 176 6.58 -19.06 -2.48
CA PRO A 176 7.60 -19.63 -3.37
C PRO A 176 7.22 -19.52 -4.85
N VAL A 177 5.99 -19.08 -5.15
CA VAL A 177 5.49 -18.91 -6.52
C VAL A 177 5.41 -17.42 -6.88
N GLY A 178 5.25 -17.13 -8.17
CA GLY A 178 5.21 -15.76 -8.67
C GLY A 178 4.06 -14.91 -8.11
N VAL A 179 4.18 -13.59 -8.25
CA VAL A 179 3.23 -12.61 -7.70
C VAL A 179 1.80 -12.94 -8.09
N HIS A 180 1.54 -13.20 -9.37
CA HIS A 180 0.19 -13.47 -9.88
C HIS A 180 -0.43 -14.73 -9.25
N GLU A 181 0.28 -15.85 -9.27
CA GLU A 181 -0.20 -17.11 -8.67
C GLU A 181 -0.35 -16.99 -7.13
N THR A 182 0.52 -16.23 -6.48
CA THR A 182 0.39 -15.92 -5.06
C THR A 182 -0.94 -15.22 -4.77
N LEU A 183 -1.27 -14.19 -5.53
CA LEU A 183 -2.52 -13.45 -5.35
C LEU A 183 -3.74 -14.30 -5.69
N LEU A 184 -3.67 -15.19 -6.68
CA LEU A 184 -4.73 -16.16 -6.95
C LEU A 184 -4.94 -17.13 -5.79
N ASN A 185 -3.87 -17.63 -5.15
CA ASN A 185 -3.97 -18.51 -3.98
C ASN A 185 -4.60 -17.77 -2.78
N VAL A 186 -4.20 -16.51 -2.56
CA VAL A 186 -4.79 -15.64 -1.53
C VAL A 186 -6.28 -15.39 -1.83
N ALA A 187 -6.63 -15.13 -3.09
CA ALA A 187 -8.01 -14.96 -3.53
C ALA A 187 -8.85 -16.23 -3.29
N ALA A 188 -8.29 -17.41 -3.58
CA ALA A 188 -8.96 -18.68 -3.28
C ALA A 188 -9.19 -18.88 -1.78
N THR A 189 -8.24 -18.47 -0.94
CA THR A 189 -8.39 -18.50 0.52
C THR A 189 -9.50 -17.55 0.98
N ALA A 190 -9.57 -16.33 0.41
CA ALA A 190 -10.67 -15.41 0.68
C ALA A 190 -12.04 -15.98 0.32
N GLU A 191 -12.16 -16.67 -0.81
CA GLU A 191 -13.43 -17.35 -1.18
C GLU A 191 -13.80 -18.46 -0.18
N GLN A 192 -12.83 -19.16 0.44
CA GLN A 192 -13.13 -20.07 1.53
C GLN A 192 -13.59 -19.36 2.79
N LEU A 193 -12.95 -18.25 3.18
CA LEU A 193 -13.38 -17.43 4.33
C LEU A 193 -14.81 -16.94 4.14
N ARG A 194 -15.18 -16.48 2.97
CA ARG A 194 -16.52 -15.98 2.63
C ARG A 194 -17.63 -17.01 2.79
N LYS A 195 -17.30 -18.32 2.85
CA LYS A 195 -18.27 -19.39 3.12
C LYS A 195 -18.68 -19.52 4.59
N TRP A 196 -18.14 -18.65 5.46
CA TRP A 196 -18.55 -18.65 6.86
C TRP A 196 -20.04 -18.31 7.01
N HIS A 197 -20.69 -18.98 7.92
CA HIS A 197 -22.01 -18.63 8.46
C HIS A 197 -22.10 -19.12 9.92
N ILE A 198 -23.02 -18.56 10.68
CA ILE A 198 -23.08 -18.72 12.13
C ILE A 198 -23.19 -20.18 12.60
N GLU A 199 -23.79 -21.04 11.80
CA GLU A 199 -23.91 -22.48 12.11
C GLU A 199 -22.56 -23.22 12.06
N ARG A 200 -21.52 -22.60 11.50
CA ARG A 200 -20.15 -23.14 11.47
C ARG A 200 -19.31 -22.78 12.70
N GLY A 201 -19.92 -22.17 13.70
CA GLY A 201 -19.23 -21.69 14.89
C GLY A 201 -18.73 -20.25 14.78
N THR A 202 -17.76 -19.88 15.62
CA THR A 202 -17.23 -18.51 15.64
C THR A 202 -16.46 -18.20 14.36
N LEU A 203 -16.48 -16.92 13.93
CA LEU A 203 -15.72 -16.48 12.76
C LEU A 203 -14.20 -16.66 12.98
N VAL A 204 -13.72 -16.46 14.21
CA VAL A 204 -12.30 -16.60 14.52
C VAL A 204 -11.82 -18.04 14.39
N ASP A 205 -12.60 -19.04 14.84
CA ASP A 205 -12.24 -20.43 14.70
C ASP A 205 -12.26 -20.84 13.20
N TRP A 206 -13.31 -20.43 12.47
CA TRP A 206 -13.38 -20.65 11.02
C TRP A 206 -12.20 -20.01 10.29
N THR A 207 -11.85 -18.75 10.60
CA THR A 207 -10.72 -18.06 10.01
C THR A 207 -9.43 -18.82 10.28
N ASN A 208 -9.17 -19.19 11.53
CA ASN A 208 -7.98 -19.96 11.90
C ASN A 208 -7.86 -21.28 11.15
N ASP A 209 -8.98 -21.97 10.92
CA ASP A 209 -8.99 -23.26 10.23
C ASP A 209 -8.78 -23.10 8.71
N VAL A 210 -9.41 -22.10 8.10
CA VAL A 210 -9.20 -21.79 6.67
C VAL A 210 -7.77 -21.35 6.40
N LEU A 211 -7.19 -20.49 7.24
CA LEU A 211 -5.85 -19.98 7.03
C LEU A 211 -4.73 -21.02 7.21
N LYS A 212 -5.02 -22.17 7.84
CA LYS A 212 -4.09 -23.31 7.89
C LYS A 212 -4.09 -24.15 6.61
N GLN A 213 -5.14 -24.02 5.80
CA GLN A 213 -5.32 -24.84 4.59
C GLN A 213 -4.71 -24.14 3.37
N ARG A 214 -4.24 -24.93 2.41
CA ARG A 214 -3.88 -24.42 1.10
C ARG A 214 -5.09 -24.45 0.19
N SER A 215 -5.49 -23.30 -0.32
CA SER A 215 -6.59 -23.17 -1.27
C SER A 215 -6.03 -22.98 -2.67
N ALA A 216 -6.42 -23.86 -3.60
CA ALA A 216 -6.06 -23.70 -5.00
C ALA A 216 -7.12 -22.84 -5.73
N PRO A 217 -6.72 -21.91 -6.62
CA PRO A 217 -7.67 -21.08 -7.35
C PRO A 217 -8.37 -21.88 -8.44
N GLY A 218 -9.70 -21.91 -8.38
CA GLY A 218 -10.55 -22.41 -9.47
C GLY A 218 -10.67 -21.39 -10.62
N GLU A 219 -11.34 -21.80 -11.71
CA GLU A 219 -11.52 -20.95 -12.90
C GLU A 219 -12.29 -19.66 -12.59
N ALA A 220 -13.33 -19.71 -11.78
CA ALA A 220 -14.10 -18.54 -11.37
C ALA A 220 -13.23 -17.49 -10.64
N VAL A 221 -12.28 -17.91 -9.79
CA VAL A 221 -11.35 -17.00 -9.13
C VAL A 221 -10.41 -16.36 -10.16
N ARG A 222 -9.85 -17.14 -11.08
CA ARG A 222 -8.97 -16.65 -12.14
C ARG A 222 -9.68 -15.62 -13.03
N HIS A 223 -10.91 -15.94 -13.44
CA HIS A 223 -11.74 -15.06 -14.27
C HIS A 223 -12.05 -13.75 -13.56
N ARG A 224 -12.48 -13.79 -12.30
CA ARG A 224 -12.83 -12.62 -11.48
C ARG A 224 -11.69 -11.60 -11.42
N TYR A 225 -10.45 -12.06 -11.18
CA TYR A 225 -9.31 -11.16 -10.97
C TYR A 225 -8.51 -10.84 -12.24
N ALA A 226 -8.83 -11.44 -13.38
CA ALA A 226 -8.14 -11.18 -14.65
C ALA A 226 -8.16 -9.68 -15.04
N ARG A 227 -9.30 -9.00 -14.83
CA ARG A 227 -9.47 -7.56 -15.15
C ARG A 227 -8.63 -6.61 -14.31
N PHE A 228 -8.19 -7.06 -13.12
CA PHE A 228 -7.36 -6.28 -12.20
C PHE A 228 -5.86 -6.51 -12.42
N SER A 229 -5.52 -7.29 -13.44
CA SER A 229 -4.15 -7.64 -13.82
C SER A 229 -3.79 -7.00 -15.16
N GLY A 230 -2.49 -6.88 -15.43
CA GLY A 230 -1.99 -6.39 -16.72
C GLY A 230 -2.17 -4.88 -16.93
N VAL A 231 -1.92 -4.46 -18.16
CA VAL A 231 -1.85 -3.03 -18.56
C VAL A 231 -3.17 -2.29 -18.39
N GLU A 232 -4.31 -2.97 -18.60
CA GLU A 232 -5.62 -2.34 -18.47
C GLU A 232 -5.91 -1.89 -17.02
N ALA A 233 -5.48 -2.66 -16.03
CA ALA A 233 -5.56 -2.25 -14.64
C ALA A 233 -4.78 -0.96 -14.38
N CYS A 234 -3.57 -0.83 -14.94
CA CYS A 234 -2.79 0.40 -14.84
C CYS A 234 -3.48 1.58 -15.55
N ARG A 235 -4.08 1.37 -16.73
CA ARG A 235 -4.86 2.41 -17.42
C ARG A 235 -6.04 2.91 -16.59
N ARG A 236 -6.73 2.00 -15.87
CA ARG A 236 -7.82 2.36 -14.95
C ARG A 236 -7.34 3.21 -13.79
N VAL A 237 -6.18 2.89 -13.23
CA VAL A 237 -5.56 3.70 -12.16
C VAL A 237 -5.19 5.09 -12.69
N VAL A 238 -4.53 5.17 -13.84
CA VAL A 238 -4.18 6.46 -14.48
C VAL A 238 -5.44 7.28 -14.81
N GLY A 239 -6.49 6.64 -15.33
CA GLY A 239 -7.77 7.29 -15.62
C GLY A 239 -8.54 7.79 -14.38
N ALA A 240 -8.17 7.35 -13.19
CA ALA A 240 -8.69 7.84 -11.92
C ALA A 240 -7.84 8.95 -11.29
N VAL A 241 -6.77 9.40 -11.96
CA VAL A 241 -5.99 10.56 -11.53
C VAL A 241 -6.72 11.84 -11.95
N PRO A 242 -6.89 12.83 -11.06
CA PRO A 242 -7.48 14.11 -11.41
C PRO A 242 -6.74 14.77 -12.58
N PRO A 243 -7.47 15.41 -13.54
CA PRO A 243 -6.84 16.00 -14.74
C PRO A 243 -5.91 17.18 -14.45
N THR A 244 -5.90 17.68 -13.22
CA THR A 244 -4.96 18.71 -12.74
C THR A 244 -3.58 18.15 -12.35
N LEU A 245 -3.45 16.83 -12.27
CA LEU A 245 -2.20 16.13 -11.94
C LEU A 245 -1.72 15.35 -13.17
N ASP A 246 -0.41 15.27 -13.32
CA ASP A 246 0.20 14.51 -14.42
C ASP A 246 0.46 13.07 -13.99
N ALA A 247 -0.12 12.13 -14.73
CA ALA A 247 0.14 10.70 -14.59
C ALA A 247 0.29 10.09 -15.99
N PRO A 248 1.51 9.66 -16.35
CA PRO A 248 1.75 9.18 -17.69
C PRO A 248 0.96 7.88 -17.97
N SER A 249 0.39 7.75 -19.17
CA SER A 249 -0.23 6.50 -19.63
C SER A 249 0.81 5.40 -19.80
N PRO A 250 0.45 4.10 -19.68
CA PRO A 250 1.35 3.01 -20.04
C PRO A 250 1.95 3.20 -21.43
N PRO A 251 3.23 2.84 -21.66
CA PRO A 251 3.86 2.92 -22.96
C PRO A 251 3.08 2.11 -24.02
N ASP A 252 3.01 2.60 -25.25
CA ASP A 252 2.35 1.89 -26.36
C ASP A 252 3.11 0.60 -26.75
N ASP A 253 4.43 0.59 -26.59
CA ASP A 253 5.33 -0.52 -26.85
C ASP A 253 5.64 -1.36 -25.60
N LEU A 254 4.76 -1.33 -24.59
CA LEU A 254 4.95 -2.00 -23.31
C LEU A 254 5.38 -3.47 -23.45
N ASP A 255 4.72 -4.23 -24.31
CA ASP A 255 5.02 -5.66 -24.51
C ASP A 255 6.46 -5.86 -24.99
N GLN A 256 6.96 -5.00 -25.88
CA GLN A 256 8.33 -5.04 -26.37
C GLN A 256 9.33 -4.69 -25.27
N ILE A 257 9.05 -3.62 -24.51
CA ILE A 257 9.87 -3.20 -23.37
C ILE A 257 9.94 -4.32 -22.33
N GLU A 258 8.79 -4.91 -21.97
CA GLU A 258 8.73 -6.02 -21.01
C GLU A 258 9.52 -7.23 -21.49
N ALA A 259 9.33 -7.66 -22.74
CA ALA A 259 10.02 -8.81 -23.30
C ALA A 259 11.55 -8.62 -23.29
N GLN A 260 12.01 -7.40 -23.55
CA GLN A 260 13.44 -7.07 -23.65
C GLN A 260 14.09 -6.85 -22.27
N TRP A 261 13.43 -6.10 -21.38
CA TRP A 261 14.09 -5.52 -20.21
C TRP A 261 13.57 -6.02 -18.87
N VAL A 262 12.36 -6.58 -18.81
CA VAL A 262 11.74 -6.96 -17.55
C VAL A 262 11.61 -8.48 -17.41
N VAL A 263 10.98 -9.16 -18.37
CA VAL A 263 10.68 -10.61 -18.30
C VAL A 263 11.94 -11.44 -18.06
N PRO A 264 13.06 -11.25 -18.79
CA PRO A 264 14.25 -12.09 -18.60
C PRO A 264 14.89 -11.95 -17.22
N PHE A 265 14.63 -10.85 -16.51
CA PHE A 265 15.26 -10.51 -15.24
C PHE A 265 14.29 -10.60 -14.05
N TRP A 266 12.99 -10.79 -14.32
CA TRP A 266 11.93 -10.74 -13.30
C TRP A 266 12.13 -11.74 -12.16
N ALA A 267 12.47 -13.00 -12.47
CA ALA A 267 12.61 -14.06 -11.49
C ALA A 267 13.61 -13.72 -10.37
N ALA A 268 14.68 -12.98 -10.69
CA ALA A 268 15.67 -12.53 -9.70
C ALA A 268 15.13 -11.46 -8.74
N HIS A 269 14.03 -10.79 -9.11
CA HIS A 269 13.47 -9.66 -8.36
C HIS A 269 12.06 -9.93 -7.83
N GLU A 270 11.46 -11.04 -8.19
CA GLU A 270 10.06 -11.37 -7.88
C GLU A 270 9.79 -11.41 -6.38
N ARG A 271 10.76 -11.88 -5.59
CA ARG A 271 10.65 -11.89 -4.12
C ARG A 271 10.53 -10.49 -3.53
N LEU A 272 11.24 -9.52 -4.08
CA LEU A 272 11.12 -8.11 -3.67
C LEU A 272 9.80 -7.50 -4.12
N ALA A 273 9.30 -7.87 -5.29
CA ALA A 273 7.97 -7.48 -5.76
C ALA A 273 6.87 -8.04 -4.85
N LEU A 274 6.97 -9.31 -4.43
CA LEU A 274 6.07 -9.91 -3.44
C LEU A 274 6.07 -9.15 -2.12
N LYS A 275 7.24 -8.71 -1.62
CA LYS A 275 7.32 -7.90 -0.39
C LYS A 275 6.59 -6.56 -0.54
N TYR A 276 6.70 -5.90 -1.69
CA TYR A 276 5.96 -4.67 -1.94
C TYR A 276 4.45 -4.88 -1.93
N VAL A 277 3.97 -5.91 -2.62
CA VAL A 277 2.53 -6.25 -2.63
C VAL A 277 2.05 -6.64 -1.22
N ALA A 278 2.84 -7.41 -0.48
CA ALA A 278 2.54 -7.77 0.92
C ALA A 278 2.44 -6.53 1.82
N ALA A 279 3.32 -5.54 1.62
CA ALA A 279 3.27 -4.30 2.39
C ALA A 279 1.99 -3.49 2.12
N LYS A 280 1.37 -3.62 0.94
CA LYS A 280 0.09 -2.98 0.61
C LYS A 280 -1.12 -3.69 1.25
N ALA A 281 -0.97 -4.94 1.66
CA ALA A 281 -2.01 -5.65 2.40
C ALA A 281 -2.13 -5.16 3.87
N PHE A 282 -1.06 -4.58 4.42
CA PHE A 282 -1.04 -4.05 5.78
C PHE A 282 -1.68 -2.65 5.86
N ALA A 283 -2.48 -2.41 6.91
CA ALA A 283 -3.17 -1.15 7.17
C ALA A 283 -4.02 -0.67 5.97
N SER A 284 -4.73 -1.61 5.32
CA SER A 284 -5.52 -1.34 4.12
C SER A 284 -6.75 -0.49 4.43
N TRP A 285 -6.80 0.73 3.88
CA TRP A 285 -8.00 1.56 3.93
C TRP A 285 -9.15 0.97 3.11
N THR A 286 -8.83 0.27 2.02
CA THR A 286 -9.83 -0.41 1.18
C THR A 286 -10.66 -1.41 1.96
N ALA A 287 -10.08 -2.07 2.96
CA ALA A 287 -10.83 -3.00 3.81
C ALA A 287 -12.01 -2.32 4.51
N TYR A 288 -11.87 -1.06 4.92
CA TYR A 288 -12.93 -0.28 5.56
C TYR A 288 -13.84 0.47 4.58
N GLN A 289 -13.36 0.72 3.36
CA GLN A 289 -14.08 1.47 2.33
C GLN A 289 -14.86 0.56 1.37
N SER A 290 -14.64 -0.75 1.41
CA SER A 290 -15.29 -1.74 0.56
C SER A 290 -16.43 -2.47 1.28
N ARG A 291 -17.14 -3.33 0.54
CA ARG A 291 -18.23 -4.16 1.06
C ARG A 291 -17.89 -5.65 1.11
N ASP A 292 -16.65 -6.00 0.72
CA ASP A 292 -16.22 -7.40 0.60
C ASP A 292 -14.68 -7.46 0.56
N ILE A 293 -14.10 -8.49 1.17
CA ILE A 293 -12.64 -8.72 1.11
C ILE A 293 -12.11 -8.91 -0.31
N ARG A 294 -12.98 -9.25 -1.27
CA ARG A 294 -12.64 -9.33 -2.69
C ARG A 294 -12.06 -8.04 -3.24
N THR A 295 -12.59 -6.89 -2.79
CA THR A 295 -12.10 -5.56 -3.22
C THR A 295 -10.69 -5.29 -2.74
N GLN A 296 -10.34 -5.70 -1.51
CA GLN A 296 -8.97 -5.61 -1.01
C GLN A 296 -8.01 -6.44 -1.88
N ILE A 297 -8.42 -7.63 -2.29
CA ILE A 297 -7.61 -8.48 -3.18
C ILE A 297 -7.48 -7.88 -4.58
N ALA A 298 -8.55 -7.30 -5.13
CA ALA A 298 -8.51 -6.59 -6.40
C ALA A 298 -7.50 -5.42 -6.38
N GLU A 299 -7.41 -4.70 -5.26
CA GLU A 299 -6.38 -3.66 -5.05
C GLU A 299 -4.96 -4.25 -5.08
N LEU A 300 -4.72 -5.43 -4.50
CA LEU A 300 -3.41 -6.08 -4.54
C LEU A 300 -3.01 -6.51 -5.96
N PHE A 301 -3.95 -7.07 -6.73
CA PHE A 301 -3.72 -7.36 -8.16
C PHE A 301 -3.40 -6.09 -8.95
N THR A 302 -4.18 -5.04 -8.72
CA THR A 302 -3.95 -3.73 -9.36
C THR A 302 -2.60 -3.14 -8.99
N THR A 303 -2.20 -3.26 -7.73
CA THR A 303 -0.87 -2.86 -7.26
C THR A 303 0.25 -3.60 -8.00
N ALA A 304 0.12 -4.91 -8.17
CA ALA A 304 1.09 -5.71 -8.90
C ALA A 304 1.16 -5.34 -10.39
N ALA A 305 0.01 -5.03 -11.00
CA ALA A 305 -0.07 -4.57 -12.39
C ALA A 305 0.61 -3.22 -12.59
N VAL A 306 0.35 -2.25 -11.71
CA VAL A 306 1.02 -0.93 -11.73
C VAL A 306 2.52 -1.08 -11.55
N LEU A 307 2.97 -1.88 -10.57
CA LEU A 307 4.40 -2.13 -10.36
C LEU A 307 5.06 -2.68 -11.64
N ARG A 308 4.40 -3.59 -12.33
CA ARG A 308 4.92 -4.20 -13.55
C ARG A 308 5.14 -3.16 -14.66
N VAL A 309 4.16 -2.29 -14.87
CA VAL A 309 4.24 -1.18 -15.83
C VAL A 309 5.34 -0.18 -15.43
N GLU A 310 5.46 0.15 -14.16
CA GLU A 310 6.52 1.06 -13.68
C GLU A 310 7.92 0.44 -13.79
N CYS A 311 8.06 -0.89 -13.66
CA CYS A 311 9.31 -1.58 -13.98
C CYS A 311 9.68 -1.40 -15.46
N ALA A 312 8.72 -1.57 -16.36
CA ALA A 312 8.97 -1.36 -17.79
C ALA A 312 9.37 0.09 -18.08
N ARG A 313 8.68 1.07 -17.52
CA ARG A 313 9.02 2.50 -17.68
C ARG A 313 10.42 2.83 -17.19
N THR A 314 10.79 2.33 -16.01
CA THR A 314 12.12 2.62 -15.44
C THR A 314 13.23 1.96 -16.24
N CYS A 315 13.00 0.77 -16.79
CA CYS A 315 13.93 0.09 -17.69
C CYS A 315 14.06 0.82 -19.03
N ALA A 316 12.95 1.24 -19.64
CA ALA A 316 12.95 1.99 -20.90
C ALA A 316 13.66 3.33 -20.76
N ALA A 317 13.36 4.10 -19.70
CA ALA A 317 14.01 5.39 -19.43
C ALA A 317 15.53 5.25 -19.23
N ALA A 318 15.98 4.15 -18.65
CA ALA A 318 17.40 3.86 -18.44
C ALA A 318 18.07 3.15 -19.62
N VAL A 319 17.28 2.68 -20.60
CA VAL A 319 17.73 1.81 -21.72
C VAL A 319 18.54 0.62 -21.15
N ALA A 320 18.02 -0.03 -20.11
CA ALA A 320 18.75 -1.07 -19.38
C ALA A 320 17.82 -2.09 -18.70
N PRO A 321 18.28 -3.34 -18.50
CA PRO A 321 17.48 -4.41 -17.90
C PRO A 321 17.07 -4.08 -16.46
N LEU A 322 16.00 -4.75 -15.99
CA LEU A 322 15.55 -4.66 -14.60
C LEU A 322 16.66 -5.12 -13.67
N ASP A 323 16.98 -4.25 -12.72
CA ASP A 323 17.83 -4.54 -11.57
C ASP A 323 17.16 -4.04 -10.28
N ARG A 324 17.84 -4.21 -9.17
CA ARG A 324 17.32 -3.79 -7.86
C ARG A 324 17.05 -2.28 -7.77
N ALA A 325 17.91 -1.45 -8.34
CA ALA A 325 17.76 0.01 -8.29
C ALA A 325 16.52 0.46 -9.09
N ARG A 326 16.32 -0.12 -10.28
CA ARG A 326 15.13 0.14 -11.11
C ARG A 326 13.86 -0.38 -10.47
N LEU A 327 13.92 -1.55 -9.81
CA LEU A 327 12.78 -2.04 -9.04
C LEU A 327 12.42 -1.10 -7.88
N ILE A 328 13.41 -0.58 -7.15
CA ILE A 328 13.15 0.41 -6.08
C ILE A 328 12.50 1.66 -6.66
N GLU A 329 12.97 2.15 -7.78
CA GLU A 329 12.37 3.31 -8.45
C GLU A 329 10.95 3.00 -8.96
N ALA A 330 10.71 1.82 -9.51
CA ALA A 330 9.39 1.37 -9.92
C ALA A 330 8.42 1.28 -8.73
N VAL A 331 8.86 0.76 -7.59
CA VAL A 331 8.08 0.76 -6.33
C VAL A 331 7.74 2.19 -5.90
N ARG A 332 8.69 3.11 -5.97
CA ARG A 332 8.46 4.52 -5.63
C ARG A 332 7.41 5.17 -6.54
N ARG A 333 7.51 4.97 -7.85
CA ARG A 333 6.55 5.48 -8.84
C ARG A 333 5.17 4.85 -8.69
N SER A 334 5.12 3.56 -8.40
CA SER A 334 3.86 2.87 -8.11
C SER A 334 3.16 3.48 -6.88
N ASP A 335 3.89 3.78 -5.82
CA ASP A 335 3.31 4.41 -4.64
C ASP A 335 2.93 5.87 -4.87
N LEU A 336 3.72 6.63 -5.66
CA LEU A 336 3.32 7.95 -6.08
C LEU A 336 1.95 7.90 -6.77
N LEU A 337 1.79 7.03 -7.76
CA LEU A 337 0.54 6.89 -8.50
C LEU A 337 -0.61 6.42 -7.60
N LEU A 338 -0.43 5.29 -6.89
CA LEU A 338 -1.51 4.60 -6.15
C LEU A 338 -1.94 5.31 -4.86
N MET A 339 -1.04 6.07 -4.22
CA MET A 339 -1.30 6.64 -2.90
C MET A 339 -1.40 8.16 -2.88
N HIS A 340 -0.85 8.84 -3.88
CA HIS A 340 -0.73 10.30 -3.86
C HIS A 340 -1.38 10.99 -5.06
N LEU A 341 -1.47 10.34 -6.22
CA LEU A 341 -2.05 10.95 -7.42
C LEU A 341 -3.47 10.48 -7.68
N VAL A 342 -3.77 9.19 -7.45
CA VAL A 342 -5.09 8.62 -7.76
C VAL A 342 -6.18 9.17 -6.84
N ASP A 343 -7.31 9.53 -7.43
CA ASP A 343 -8.55 9.75 -6.68
C ASP A 343 -9.15 8.39 -6.30
N ARG A 344 -9.11 8.07 -5.02
CA ARG A 344 -9.61 6.78 -4.52
C ARG A 344 -11.11 6.63 -4.69
N ASP A 345 -11.87 7.69 -4.59
CA ASP A 345 -13.33 7.66 -4.77
C ASP A 345 -13.70 7.38 -6.24
N ALA A 346 -12.88 7.83 -7.18
CA ALA A 346 -13.01 7.49 -8.60
C ALA A 346 -12.57 6.05 -8.92
N LEU A 347 -11.55 5.51 -8.23
CA LEU A 347 -11.03 4.17 -8.47
C LEU A 347 -11.87 3.08 -7.79
N LEU A 348 -12.38 3.33 -6.59
CA LEU A 348 -13.05 2.34 -5.75
C LEU A 348 -14.25 1.64 -6.42
N PRO A 349 -15.13 2.32 -7.20
CA PRO A 349 -16.22 1.65 -7.92
C PRO A 349 -15.74 0.57 -8.89
N TRP A 350 -14.59 0.78 -9.53
CA TRP A 350 -14.00 -0.23 -10.42
C TRP A 350 -13.43 -1.41 -9.62
N LEU A 351 -12.73 -1.18 -8.53
CA LEU A 351 -12.24 -2.26 -7.65
C LEU A 351 -13.38 -3.10 -7.09
N ARG A 352 -14.51 -2.47 -6.74
CA ARG A 352 -15.72 -3.15 -6.25
C ARG A 352 -16.39 -4.05 -7.29
N GLN A 353 -16.01 -4.01 -8.55
CA GLN A 353 -16.49 -5.00 -9.53
C GLN A 353 -16.07 -6.44 -9.16
N ALA A 354 -15.04 -6.61 -8.32
CA ALA A 354 -14.68 -7.90 -7.74
C ALA A 354 -15.75 -8.48 -6.80
N GLU A 355 -16.63 -7.63 -6.24
CA GLU A 355 -17.71 -8.03 -5.33
C GLU A 355 -18.88 -8.74 -6.06
N GLN A 356 -19.00 -8.54 -7.38
CA GLN A 356 -20.06 -9.13 -8.18
C GLN A 356 -19.86 -10.63 -8.32
N ASP A 357 -20.93 -11.41 -8.13
CA ASP A 357 -20.91 -12.83 -8.44
C ASP A 357 -21.11 -13.03 -9.94
N ASP A 358 -20.39 -13.98 -10.53
CA ASP A 358 -20.41 -14.25 -11.98
C ASP A 358 -21.75 -14.87 -12.45
N ASP A 359 -22.61 -15.29 -11.51
CA ASP A 359 -23.93 -15.90 -11.78
C ASP A 359 -25.05 -14.88 -12.09
N ALA A 360 -24.74 -13.58 -12.18
CA ALA A 360 -25.71 -12.51 -12.47
C ALA A 360 -25.79 -12.15 -13.97
N ARG A 361 -25.35 -13.05 -14.89
CA ARG A 361 -25.50 -12.87 -16.34
C ARG A 361 -26.25 -14.03 -16.98
#